data_048863af933e9e05f01a86d7d5101a2a
#
_entry.id   048863af933e9e05f01a86d7d5101a2a
#
_cell.length_a   1.000
_cell.length_b   1.000
_cell.length_c   1.000
_cell.angle_alpha   90.00
_cell.angle_beta   90.00
_cell.angle_gamma   90.00
#
_symmetry.space_group_name_H-M   'P 1'
#
loop_
_entity.id
_entity.type
_entity.pdbx_description
1 polymer ?
#
loop_
_entity_poly.entity_id
_entity_poly.type
_entity_poly.pdbx_seq_one_letter_code
_entity_poly.pdbx_strand_id
1 'polypeptide(L)' 'LPKQLTAEELAAEVKAVIAEVGATSMKEMGKVMGVASKRLAGRADGKDISAKVKELLA' A
#
# COMPACT_ATOMS: atom_id res chain seq x y z
N LEU A 1 -10.25 19.50 -2.02
CA LEU A 1 -9.14 18.57 -2.24
C LEU A 1 -9.32 17.30 -1.40
N PRO A 2 -9.03 16.14 -1.97
CA PRO A 2 -9.12 14.91 -1.20
C PRO A 2 -8.15 14.96 -0.02
N LYS A 3 -8.61 14.50 1.11
CA LYS A 3 -7.77 14.45 2.29
C LYS A 3 -6.77 13.30 2.15
N GLN A 4 -5.50 13.59 2.42
CA GLN A 4 -4.48 12.55 2.42
C GLN A 4 -4.67 11.60 3.59
N LEU A 5 -4.34 10.33 3.37
CA LEU A 5 -4.41 9.34 4.44
C LEU A 5 -3.35 9.60 5.50
N THR A 6 -3.67 9.34 6.76
CA THR A 6 -2.68 9.36 7.81
C THR A 6 -1.81 8.11 7.67
N ALA A 7 -0.67 8.08 8.37
CA ALA A 7 0.20 6.91 8.34
C ALA A 7 -0.53 5.64 8.79
N GLU A 8 -1.39 5.78 9.80
CA GLU A 8 -2.18 4.65 10.32
C GLU A 8 -3.20 4.17 9.30
N GLU A 9 -3.89 5.11 8.66
CA GLU A 9 -4.86 4.77 7.61
C GLU A 9 -4.17 4.10 6.42
N LEU A 10 -3.02 4.64 6.03
CA LEU A 10 -2.26 4.06 4.94
C LEU A 10 -1.84 2.63 5.26
N ALA A 11 -1.35 2.39 6.48
CA ALA A 11 -0.96 1.05 6.90
C ALA A 11 -2.13 0.08 6.83
N ALA A 12 -3.32 0.51 7.27
CA ALA A 12 -4.51 -0.33 7.24
C ALA A 12 -4.90 -0.68 5.81
N GLU A 13 -4.86 0.30 4.90
CA GLU A 13 -5.19 0.07 3.50
C GLU A 13 -4.19 -0.88 2.83
N VAL A 14 -2.91 -0.68 3.09
CA VAL A 14 -1.88 -1.53 2.51
C VAL A 14 -1.99 -2.97 3.03
N LYS A 15 -2.28 -3.13 4.32
CA LYS A 15 -2.51 -4.47 4.90
C LYS A 15 -3.66 -5.17 4.19
N ALA A 16 -4.74 -4.44 3.93
CA ALA A 16 -5.89 -4.99 3.23
C ALA A 16 -5.50 -5.45 1.81
N VAL A 17 -4.71 -4.65 1.11
CA VAL A 17 -4.23 -5.01 -0.22
C VAL A 17 -3.36 -6.26 -0.17
N ILE A 18 -2.44 -6.32 0.78
CA ILE A 18 -1.56 -7.48 0.96
C ILE A 18 -2.38 -8.75 1.15
N ALA A 19 -3.40 -8.67 1.99
CA ALA A 19 -4.28 -9.81 2.24
C ALA A 19 -5.07 -10.21 0.99
N GLU A 20 -5.56 -9.23 0.23
CA GLU A 20 -6.33 -9.49 -0.97
C GLU A 20 -5.51 -10.16 -2.06
N VAL A 21 -4.26 -9.76 -2.24
CA VAL A 21 -3.40 -10.36 -3.26
C VAL A 21 -2.66 -11.60 -2.76
N GLY A 22 -2.75 -11.89 -1.47
CA GLY A 22 -2.10 -13.04 -0.88
C GLY A 22 -0.60 -12.93 -0.83
N ALA A 23 -0.07 -11.70 -0.75
CA ALA A 23 1.36 -11.48 -0.71
C ALA A 23 1.96 -11.91 0.63
N THR A 24 3.09 -12.60 0.60
CA THR A 24 3.74 -13.09 1.81
C THR A 24 5.20 -12.66 1.91
N SER A 25 5.74 -12.02 0.88
CA SER A 25 7.15 -11.61 0.88
C SER A 25 7.38 -10.43 -0.05
N MET A 26 8.57 -9.85 0.04
CA MET A 26 8.99 -8.74 -0.82
C MET A 26 8.98 -9.07 -2.31
N LYS A 27 9.04 -10.35 -2.66
CA LYS A 27 8.99 -10.76 -4.06
C LYS A 27 7.67 -10.38 -4.72
N GLU A 28 6.62 -10.18 -3.92
CA GLU A 28 5.30 -9.85 -4.41
C GLU A 28 5.00 -8.36 -4.33
N MET A 29 6.01 -7.55 -4.02
CA MET A 29 5.84 -6.11 -3.89
C MET A 29 5.22 -5.46 -5.12
N GLY A 30 5.64 -5.88 -6.32
CA GLY A 30 5.09 -5.32 -7.55
C GLY A 30 3.59 -5.52 -7.66
N LYS A 31 3.12 -6.69 -7.26
CA LYS A 31 1.70 -7.02 -7.26
C LYS A 31 0.93 -6.13 -6.28
N VAL A 32 1.46 -6.01 -5.07
CA VAL A 32 0.86 -5.16 -4.04
C VAL A 32 0.84 -3.70 -4.48
N MET A 33 1.96 -3.21 -5.02
CA MET A 33 2.06 -1.84 -5.50
C MET A 33 1.06 -1.54 -6.62
N GLY A 34 0.87 -2.49 -7.53
CA GLY A 34 -0.07 -2.32 -8.63
C GLY A 34 -1.49 -2.08 -8.13
N VAL A 35 -1.92 -2.86 -7.16
CA VAL A 35 -3.26 -2.73 -6.58
C VAL A 35 -3.35 -1.51 -5.67
N ALA A 36 -2.36 -1.34 -4.79
CA ALA A 36 -2.36 -0.24 -3.83
C ALA A 36 -2.33 1.12 -4.53
N SER A 37 -1.53 1.26 -5.58
CA SER A 37 -1.43 2.52 -6.32
C SER A 37 -2.77 2.92 -6.93
N LYS A 38 -3.52 1.96 -7.47
CA LYS A 38 -4.84 2.24 -8.02
C LYS A 38 -5.84 2.58 -6.94
N ARG A 39 -5.84 1.81 -5.86
CA ARG A 39 -6.79 1.99 -4.77
C ARG A 39 -6.59 3.32 -4.04
N LEU A 40 -5.34 3.72 -3.87
CA LEU A 40 -4.98 4.89 -3.08
C LEU A 40 -4.64 6.11 -3.92
N ALA A 41 -4.86 6.06 -5.23
CA ALA A 41 -4.59 7.19 -6.12
C ALA A 41 -5.32 8.45 -5.62
N GLY A 42 -4.58 9.55 -5.52
CA GLY A 42 -5.13 10.82 -5.03
C GLY A 42 -5.24 10.91 -3.51
N ARG A 43 -5.01 9.83 -2.78
CA ARG A 43 -5.13 9.80 -1.31
C ARG A 43 -3.80 9.57 -0.61
N ALA A 44 -2.80 9.09 -1.33
CA ALA A 44 -1.46 8.89 -0.80
C ALA A 44 -0.46 8.95 -1.95
N ASP A 45 0.76 9.39 -1.66
CA ASP A 45 1.83 9.43 -2.64
C ASP A 45 2.36 8.03 -2.89
N GLY A 46 2.75 7.76 -4.15
CA GLY A 46 3.37 6.49 -4.50
C GLY A 46 4.59 6.17 -3.64
N LYS A 47 5.35 7.20 -3.29
CA LYS A 47 6.52 7.05 -2.43
C LYS A 47 6.13 6.52 -1.04
N ASP A 48 5.07 7.08 -0.47
CA ASP A 48 4.60 6.65 0.85
C ASP A 48 4.00 5.25 0.80
N ILE A 49 3.27 4.96 -0.27
CA ILE A 49 2.70 3.63 -0.48
C ILE A 49 3.82 2.60 -0.57
N SER A 50 4.86 2.90 -1.37
CA SER A 50 6.01 2.01 -1.54
C SER A 50 6.72 1.75 -0.21
N ALA A 51 6.96 2.80 0.56
CA ALA A 51 7.62 2.69 1.86
C ALA A 51 6.82 1.80 2.81
N LYS A 52 5.50 1.98 2.82
CA LYS A 52 4.63 1.20 3.71
C LYS A 52 4.56 -0.27 3.27
N VAL A 53 4.51 -0.51 1.96
CA VAL A 53 4.52 -1.89 1.45
C VAL A 53 5.80 -2.61 1.85
N LYS A 54 6.95 -1.95 1.71
CA LYS A 54 8.23 -2.53 2.12
C LYS A 54 8.23 -2.86 3.60
N GLU A 55 7.75 -1.94 4.42
CA GLU A 55 7.71 -2.10 5.85
C GLU A 55 6.85 -3.31 6.25
N LEU A 56 5.71 -3.47 5.62
CA LEU A 56 4.77 -4.53 5.99
C LEU A 56 5.12 -5.89 5.39
N LEU A 57 5.86 -5.92 4.28
CA LEU A 57 6.29 -7.18 3.66
C LEU A 57 7.64 -7.67 4.15
N ALA A 58 8.40 -6.80 4.80
CA ALA A 58 9.73 -7.15 5.29
C ALA A 58 9.69 -8.20 6.41
#